data_9e2e489ee50a4739fdf9faedd74286c6
#
_entry.id   9e2e489ee50a4739fdf9faedd74286c6
#
_cell.length_a   1.000
_cell.length_b   1.000
_cell.length_c   1.000
_cell.angle_alpha   90.00
_cell.angle_beta   90.00
_cell.angle_gamma   90.00
#
_symmetry.space_group_name_H-M   'P 1'
#
loop_
_entity.id
_entity.type
_entity.pdbx_description
1 polymer ?
#
loop_
_entity_poly.entity_id
_entity_poly.type
_entity_poly.pdbx_seq_one_letter_code
_entity_poly.pdbx_strand_id
1 'polypeptide(L)'
;MNDRPQVGSVTPHLVCRDASAAIAFYKTAFGAEEMMRMPADDGKRLMHAHLKVNGASLMLADDFPEYNGKEAGVPEGVSLHLQVPDADAAWQRAIDAGASIKMELADQFWGDRYGQVEDPFGHRWSIGAPLSAPQD
;
A
#
# COMPACT_ATOMS: atom_id res chain seq x y z
N MET A 1 -17.12 -19.89 -15.58
CA MET A 1 -17.24 -18.61 -14.91
C MET A 1 -15.95 -18.27 -14.14
N ASN A 2 -15.56 -17.04 -14.18
CA ASN A 2 -14.31 -16.63 -13.57
C ASN A 2 -14.59 -16.01 -12.18
N ASP A 3 -14.11 -16.68 -11.13
CA ASP A 3 -14.33 -16.23 -9.75
C ASP A 3 -13.26 -15.23 -9.27
N ARG A 4 -12.33 -14.86 -10.13
CA ARG A 4 -11.28 -13.94 -9.73
C ARG A 4 -11.82 -12.52 -9.55
N PRO A 5 -11.31 -11.78 -8.55
CA PRO A 5 -11.69 -10.39 -8.39
C PRO A 5 -11.35 -9.55 -9.63
N GLN A 6 -12.16 -8.55 -9.87
CA GLN A 6 -11.90 -7.60 -10.94
C GLN A 6 -10.67 -6.76 -10.59
N VAL A 7 -9.78 -6.60 -11.56
CA VAL A 7 -8.55 -5.83 -11.40
C VAL A 7 -8.71 -4.51 -12.17
N GLY A 8 -8.20 -3.44 -11.62
CA GLY A 8 -8.21 -2.15 -12.30
C GLY A 8 -7.39 -2.17 -13.59
N SER A 9 -7.62 -1.21 -14.46
CA SER A 9 -6.93 -1.12 -15.76
C SER A 9 -5.43 -0.83 -15.61
N VAL A 10 -5.06 -0.10 -14.55
CA VAL A 10 -3.66 0.07 -14.13
C VAL A 10 -3.64 -0.19 -12.64
N THR A 11 -2.87 -1.17 -12.23
CA THR A 11 -2.85 -1.62 -10.84
C THR A 11 -1.41 -1.76 -10.38
N PRO A 12 -1.04 -1.13 -9.26
CA PRO A 12 0.29 -1.34 -8.69
C PRO A 12 0.47 -2.81 -8.33
N HIS A 13 1.65 -3.32 -8.60
CA HIS A 13 2.03 -4.68 -8.22
C HIS A 13 3.34 -4.58 -7.46
N LEU A 14 3.28 -4.82 -6.15
CA LEU A 14 4.43 -4.64 -5.28
C LEU A 14 5.16 -5.97 -5.09
N VAL A 15 6.47 -5.89 -5.01
CA VAL A 15 7.28 -7.03 -4.56
C VAL A 15 7.67 -6.76 -3.11
N CYS A 16 7.33 -7.68 -2.23
CA CYS A 16 7.55 -7.54 -0.79
C CYS A 16 8.42 -8.68 -0.30
N ARG A 17 9.26 -8.41 0.69
CA ARG A 17 10.14 -9.45 1.24
C ARG A 17 9.38 -10.52 2.03
N ASP A 18 8.19 -10.15 2.48
CA ASP A 18 7.30 -11.06 3.21
C ASP A 18 5.88 -10.60 2.87
N ALA A 19 5.34 -11.16 1.80
CA ALA A 19 4.04 -10.73 1.30
C ALA A 19 2.92 -10.99 2.31
N SER A 20 2.98 -12.10 3.03
CA SER A 20 1.95 -12.37 4.06
C SER A 20 1.98 -11.32 5.16
N ALA A 21 3.17 -10.92 5.61
CA ALA A 21 3.31 -9.85 6.61
C ALA A 21 2.86 -8.52 6.04
N ALA A 22 3.15 -8.27 4.75
CA ALA A 22 2.71 -7.04 4.09
C ALA A 22 1.19 -6.95 4.04
N ILE A 23 0.50 -8.05 3.73
CA ILE A 23 -0.96 -8.08 3.74
C ILE A 23 -1.49 -7.73 5.13
N ALA A 24 -0.93 -8.34 6.17
CA ALA A 24 -1.35 -8.05 7.54
C ALA A 24 -1.13 -6.57 7.88
N PHE A 25 0.00 -6.02 7.48
CA PHE A 25 0.31 -4.60 7.70
C PHE A 25 -0.71 -3.70 6.98
N TYR A 26 -0.98 -3.97 5.71
CA TYR A 26 -1.91 -3.13 4.92
C TYR A 26 -3.34 -3.20 5.46
N LYS A 27 -3.74 -4.35 5.99
CA LYS A 27 -5.05 -4.47 6.67
C LYS A 27 -5.10 -3.56 7.89
N THR A 28 -4.07 -3.59 8.72
CA THR A 28 -4.02 -2.80 9.94
C THR A 28 -3.84 -1.32 9.67
N ALA A 29 -2.88 -0.98 8.81
CA ALA A 29 -2.49 0.41 8.56
C ALA A 29 -3.50 1.16 7.68
N PHE A 30 -4.01 0.50 6.64
CA PHE A 30 -4.78 1.17 5.60
C PHE A 30 -6.18 0.60 5.42
N GLY A 31 -6.58 -0.36 6.23
CA GLY A 31 -7.91 -0.97 6.11
C GLY A 31 -8.07 -1.83 4.86
N ALA A 32 -6.98 -2.42 4.37
CA ALA A 32 -7.03 -3.24 3.17
C ALA A 32 -7.93 -4.45 3.35
N GLU A 33 -8.60 -4.83 2.27
CA GLU A 33 -9.37 -6.06 2.16
C GLU A 33 -8.62 -7.06 1.31
N GLU A 34 -8.46 -8.27 1.82
CA GLU A 34 -7.82 -9.32 1.02
C GLU A 34 -8.85 -9.97 0.11
N MET A 35 -8.62 -9.87 -1.20
CA MET A 35 -9.52 -10.45 -2.20
C MET A 35 -9.13 -11.87 -2.55
N MET A 36 -7.83 -12.14 -2.63
CA MET A 36 -7.31 -13.49 -2.88
C MET A 36 -5.82 -13.53 -2.59
N ARG A 37 -5.31 -14.74 -2.35
CA ARG A 37 -3.86 -15.00 -2.31
C ARG A 37 -3.59 -16.35 -2.94
N MET A 38 -2.41 -16.47 -3.55
CA MET A 38 -1.97 -17.68 -4.21
C MET A 38 -0.62 -18.09 -3.62
N PRO A 39 -0.59 -19.09 -2.72
CA PRO A 39 0.67 -19.56 -2.15
C PRO A 39 1.57 -20.23 -3.18
N ALA A 40 2.87 -20.13 -2.98
CA ALA A 40 3.84 -20.88 -3.75
C ALA A 40 3.97 -22.31 -3.19
N ASP A 41 4.64 -23.16 -3.95
CA ASP A 41 4.82 -24.58 -3.56
C ASP A 41 5.66 -24.75 -2.29
N ASP A 42 6.46 -23.73 -1.93
CA ASP A 42 7.28 -23.79 -0.71
C ASP A 42 6.45 -23.62 0.57
N GLY A 43 5.17 -23.31 0.44
CA GLY A 43 4.28 -23.12 1.58
C GLY A 43 4.57 -21.88 2.42
N LYS A 44 5.44 -20.99 1.95
CA LYS A 44 5.86 -19.79 2.69
C LYS A 44 5.62 -18.52 1.91
N ARG A 45 6.05 -18.49 0.64
CA ARG A 45 5.92 -17.29 -0.18
C ARG A 45 4.60 -17.29 -0.92
N LEU A 46 4.14 -16.08 -1.25
CA LEU A 46 2.95 -15.89 -2.07
C LEU A 46 3.38 -15.53 -3.49
N MET A 47 2.87 -16.27 -4.46
CA MET A 47 3.10 -15.98 -5.87
C MET A 47 2.30 -14.77 -6.31
N HIS A 48 1.17 -14.52 -5.65
CA HIS A 48 0.29 -13.43 -6.01
C HIS A 48 -0.70 -13.18 -4.86
N ALA A 49 -1.06 -11.92 -4.70
CA ALA A 49 -2.17 -11.54 -3.85
C ALA A 49 -2.85 -10.31 -4.44
N HIS A 50 -4.14 -10.18 -4.21
CA HIS A 50 -4.93 -9.04 -4.65
C HIS A 50 -5.66 -8.47 -3.44
N LEU A 51 -5.43 -7.21 -3.16
CA LEU A 51 -6.10 -6.47 -2.09
C LEU A 51 -6.93 -5.34 -2.68
N LYS A 52 -7.92 -4.91 -1.92
CA LYS A 52 -8.56 -3.60 -2.14
C LYS A 52 -8.09 -2.68 -1.04
N VAL A 53 -7.53 -1.54 -1.41
CA VAL A 53 -7.08 -0.52 -0.49
C VAL A 53 -7.80 0.77 -0.87
N ASN A 54 -8.57 1.32 0.04
CA ASN A 54 -9.33 2.55 -0.21
C ASN A 54 -10.16 2.43 -1.50
N GLY A 55 -10.72 1.26 -1.74
CA GLY A 55 -11.57 0.98 -2.91
C GLY A 55 -10.82 0.65 -4.20
N ALA A 56 -9.51 0.70 -4.20
CA ALA A 56 -8.69 0.46 -5.40
C ALA A 56 -7.92 -0.84 -5.28
N SER A 57 -7.61 -1.44 -6.42
CA SER A 57 -6.82 -2.68 -6.46
C SER A 57 -5.36 -2.43 -6.15
N LEU A 58 -4.78 -3.31 -5.36
CA LEU A 58 -3.34 -3.39 -5.10
C LEU A 58 -2.95 -4.85 -5.17
N MET A 59 -1.97 -5.17 -6.00
CA MET A 59 -1.46 -6.53 -6.12
C MET A 59 -0.10 -6.61 -5.47
N LEU A 60 0.27 -7.76 -4.96
CA LEU A 60 1.60 -7.96 -4.40
C LEU A 60 2.01 -9.43 -4.46
N ALA A 61 3.30 -9.66 -4.33
CA ALA A 61 3.89 -10.98 -4.31
C ALA A 61 5.18 -10.93 -3.53
N ASP A 62 5.63 -12.09 -3.09
CA ASP A 62 6.99 -12.22 -2.57
C ASP A 62 8.01 -12.08 -3.69
N ASP A 63 9.26 -11.87 -3.32
CA ASP A 63 10.36 -11.86 -4.25
C ASP A 63 10.73 -13.30 -4.62
N PHE A 64 10.96 -13.52 -5.91
CA PHE A 64 11.37 -14.82 -6.45
C PHE A 64 12.65 -14.65 -7.27
N PRO A 65 13.81 -14.46 -6.60
CA PRO A 65 15.07 -14.23 -7.31
C PRO A 65 15.42 -15.37 -8.27
N GLU A 66 15.01 -16.60 -7.94
CA GLU A 66 15.27 -17.76 -8.77
C GLU A 66 14.61 -17.68 -10.16
N TYR A 67 13.54 -16.89 -10.26
CA TYR A 67 12.89 -16.68 -11.56
C TYR A 67 13.32 -15.37 -12.21
N ASN A 68 13.68 -14.37 -11.41
CA ASN A 68 14.00 -13.03 -11.89
C ASN A 68 15.49 -12.82 -12.13
N GLY A 69 16.32 -13.74 -11.66
CA GLY A 69 17.76 -13.65 -11.86
C GLY A 69 18.50 -12.83 -10.82
N LYS A 70 17.77 -12.10 -9.97
CA LYS A 70 18.37 -11.30 -8.91
C LYS A 70 17.31 -10.97 -7.86
N GLU A 71 17.75 -10.62 -6.66
CA GLU A 71 16.86 -10.14 -5.63
C GLU A 71 16.31 -8.77 -6.00
N ALA A 72 15.07 -8.49 -5.57
CA ALA A 72 14.49 -7.17 -5.73
C ALA A 72 15.26 -6.16 -4.90
N GLY A 73 15.52 -5.00 -5.49
CA GLY A 73 16.18 -3.91 -4.79
C GLY A 73 15.22 -3.16 -3.88
N VAL A 74 15.74 -2.11 -3.23
CA VAL A 74 14.91 -1.20 -2.44
C VAL A 74 14.03 -0.41 -3.41
N PRO A 75 12.70 -0.39 -3.22
CA PRO A 75 11.83 0.38 -4.09
C PRO A 75 12.12 1.87 -3.99
N GLU A 76 12.13 2.56 -5.13
CA GLU A 76 12.31 4.01 -5.14
C GLU A 76 11.66 4.61 -6.38
N GLY A 77 11.42 5.91 -6.33
CA GLY A 77 10.88 6.63 -7.48
C GLY A 77 9.38 6.52 -7.65
N VAL A 78 8.69 5.81 -6.77
CA VAL A 78 7.24 5.65 -6.82
C VAL A 78 6.67 5.84 -5.43
N SER A 79 5.55 6.54 -5.33
CA SER A 79 4.76 6.56 -4.11
C SER A 79 3.31 6.21 -4.44
N LEU A 80 2.65 5.58 -3.49
CA LEU A 80 1.24 5.24 -3.62
C LEU A 80 0.45 6.24 -2.78
N HIS A 81 -0.48 6.94 -3.41
CA HIS A 81 -1.22 8.00 -2.73
C HIS A 81 -2.58 7.50 -2.24
N LEU A 82 -2.87 7.77 -0.97
CA LEU A 82 -4.17 7.51 -0.38
C LEU A 82 -4.88 8.83 -0.16
N GLN A 83 -5.95 9.05 -0.91
CA GLN A 83 -6.81 10.20 -0.71
C GLN A 83 -7.92 9.79 0.24
N VAL A 84 -8.00 10.42 1.39
CA VAL A 84 -8.89 10.00 2.48
C VAL A 84 -9.72 11.19 2.96
N PRO A 85 -10.85 10.94 3.65
CA PRO A 85 -11.65 12.04 4.19
C PRO A 85 -11.01 12.72 5.40
N ASP A 86 -10.23 11.97 6.19
CA ASP A 86 -9.62 12.46 7.43
C ASP A 86 -8.16 12.05 7.46
N ALA A 87 -7.28 12.97 7.05
CA ALA A 87 -5.85 12.68 6.96
C ALA A 87 -5.24 12.39 8.33
N ASP A 88 -5.66 13.09 9.37
CA ASP A 88 -5.09 12.89 10.71
C ASP A 88 -5.39 11.48 11.23
N ALA A 89 -6.62 11.02 11.05
CA ALA A 89 -7.01 9.67 11.50
C ALA A 89 -6.27 8.59 10.71
N ALA A 90 -6.20 8.74 9.38
CA ALA A 90 -5.50 7.78 8.53
C ALA A 90 -4.01 7.75 8.82
N TRP A 91 -3.43 8.93 9.04
CA TRP A 91 -2.02 9.06 9.39
C TRP A 91 -1.69 8.34 10.69
N GLN A 92 -2.48 8.62 11.73
CA GLN A 92 -2.23 8.00 13.04
C GLN A 92 -2.35 6.49 12.97
N ARG A 93 -3.32 6.00 12.22
CA ARG A 93 -3.49 4.56 12.02
C ARG A 93 -2.26 3.92 11.37
N ALA A 94 -1.70 4.57 10.35
CA ALA A 94 -0.51 4.08 9.66
C ALA A 94 0.70 4.08 10.58
N ILE A 95 0.89 5.15 11.36
CA ILE A 95 2.01 5.25 12.30
C ILE A 95 1.89 4.20 13.39
N ASP A 96 0.69 4.02 13.95
CA ASP A 96 0.45 3.02 15.00
C ASP A 96 0.71 1.60 14.49
N ALA A 97 0.48 1.35 13.20
CA ALA A 97 0.74 0.05 12.60
C ALA A 97 2.21 -0.20 12.33
N GLY A 98 3.07 0.82 12.33
CA GLY A 98 4.50 0.66 12.17
C GLY A 98 5.10 1.36 10.95
N ALA A 99 4.36 2.22 10.27
CA ALA A 99 4.93 2.99 9.16
C ALA A 99 5.91 4.03 9.70
N SER A 100 6.95 4.31 8.92
CA SER A 100 7.96 5.33 9.27
C SER A 100 7.60 6.65 8.59
N ILE A 101 7.78 7.74 9.32
CA ILE A 101 7.51 9.08 8.78
C ILE A 101 8.64 9.48 7.84
N LYS A 102 8.27 9.87 6.62
CA LYS A 102 9.22 10.41 5.65
C LYS A 102 9.01 11.89 5.40
N MET A 103 7.79 12.36 5.48
CA MET A 103 7.44 13.77 5.40
C MET A 103 6.27 13.97 6.36
N GLU A 104 6.44 14.82 7.36
CA GLU A 104 5.41 15.05 8.38
C GLU A 104 4.10 15.50 7.75
N LEU A 105 3.00 15.00 8.30
CA LEU A 105 1.67 15.44 7.90
C LEU A 105 1.50 16.92 8.24
N ALA A 106 1.16 17.73 7.25
CA ALA A 106 1.00 19.15 7.43
C ALA A 106 0.09 19.72 6.35
N ASP A 107 -0.44 20.91 6.62
CA ASP A 107 -1.21 21.66 5.61
C ASP A 107 -0.26 22.15 4.53
N GLN A 108 -0.61 21.92 3.29
CA GLN A 108 0.23 22.25 2.15
C GLN A 108 -0.36 23.41 1.35
N PHE A 109 0.50 24.10 0.62
CA PHE A 109 0.08 25.28 -0.14
C PHE A 109 -0.92 24.97 -1.25
N TRP A 110 -0.96 23.73 -1.71
CA TRP A 110 -1.90 23.35 -2.79
C TRP A 110 -3.28 22.96 -2.31
N GLY A 111 -3.56 23.11 -1.02
CA GLY A 111 -4.92 22.91 -0.52
C GLY A 111 -5.21 21.56 0.13
N ASP A 112 -4.18 20.79 0.39
CA ASP A 112 -4.32 19.49 1.05
C ASP A 112 -3.55 19.45 2.36
N ARG A 113 -4.05 18.62 3.28
CA ARG A 113 -3.27 18.15 4.39
C ARG A 113 -2.61 16.87 3.95
N TYR A 114 -1.28 16.81 3.97
CA TYR A 114 -0.53 15.79 3.24
C TYR A 114 0.76 15.44 3.95
N GLY A 115 1.11 14.15 3.93
CA GLY A 115 2.38 13.67 4.43
C GLY A 115 2.77 12.37 3.75
N GLN A 116 3.96 11.88 4.03
CA GLN A 116 4.48 10.65 3.46
C GLN A 116 5.00 9.72 4.54
N VAL A 117 4.75 8.44 4.34
CA VAL A 117 5.27 7.37 5.20
C VAL A 117 5.92 6.31 4.32
N GLU A 118 6.71 5.47 4.96
CA GLU A 118 7.26 4.28 4.31
C GLU A 118 6.79 3.07 5.09
N ASP A 119 6.32 2.05 4.38
CA ASP A 119 5.89 0.82 5.04
C ASP A 119 7.11 -0.03 5.43
N PRO A 120 6.94 -1.07 6.26
CA PRO A 120 8.07 -1.90 6.69
C PRO A 120 8.77 -2.66 5.55
N PHE A 121 8.19 -2.66 4.36
CA PHE A 121 8.69 -3.39 3.20
C PHE A 121 9.39 -2.47 2.20
N GLY A 122 9.52 -1.18 2.55
CA GLY A 122 10.25 -0.21 1.76
C GLY A 122 9.44 0.58 0.75
N HIS A 123 8.13 0.40 0.70
CA HIS A 123 7.28 1.12 -0.25
C HIS A 123 6.82 2.45 0.34
N ARG A 124 6.84 3.48 -0.49
CA ARG A 124 6.45 4.84 -0.09
C ARG A 124 4.97 5.06 -0.31
N TRP A 125 4.31 5.62 0.70
CA TRP A 125 2.90 5.98 0.65
C TRP A 125 2.75 7.44 1.01
N SER A 126 1.82 8.13 0.35
CA SER A 126 1.40 9.46 0.78
C SER A 126 -0.05 9.40 1.23
N ILE A 127 -0.37 10.20 2.24
CA ILE A 127 -1.72 10.28 2.79
C ILE A 127 -2.14 11.73 2.70
N GLY A 128 -3.29 11.98 2.11
CA GLY A 128 -3.78 13.34 1.95
C GLY A 128 -5.28 13.42 2.04
N ALA A 129 -5.74 14.59 2.44
CA ALA A 129 -7.14 14.97 2.45
C ALA A 129 -7.24 16.43 2.10
N PRO A 130 -8.33 16.86 1.43
CA PRO A 130 -8.51 18.28 1.21
C PRO A 130 -8.58 19.02 2.54
N LEU A 131 -8.01 20.20 2.59
CA LEU A 131 -8.28 21.12 3.69
C LEU A 131 -9.78 21.42 3.68
N SER A 132 -10.30 21.99 4.76
CA SER A 132 -11.72 22.26 4.85
C SER A 132 -12.23 22.86 3.55
N ALA A 133 -13.36 22.32 3.05
CA ALA A 133 -13.93 22.82 1.80
C ALA A 133 -14.12 24.33 1.86
N PRO A 134 -13.81 25.03 0.75
CA PRO A 134 -14.09 26.47 0.72
C PRO A 134 -15.55 26.75 1.01
N GLN A 135 -15.80 27.83 1.75
CA GLN A 135 -17.16 28.29 2.01
C GLN A 135 -17.59 29.14 0.82
N ASP A 136 -18.63 28.73 0.19
CA ASP A 136 -19.19 29.48 -0.95
C ASP A 136 -20.29 30.42 -0.52
#